data_2f5db14ee5dc42f3e08acb720535b541
#
_entry.id   2f5db14ee5dc42f3e08acb720535b541
#
_cell.length_a   1.000
_cell.length_b   1.000
_cell.length_c   1.000
_cell.angle_alpha   90.00
_cell.angle_beta   90.00
_cell.angle_gamma   90.00
#
_symmetry.space_group_name_H-M   'P 1'
#
loop_
_entity.id
_entity.type
_entity.pdbx_description
1 polymer ?
#
loop_
_entity_poly.entity_id
_entity_poly.type
_entity_poly.pdbx_seq_one_letter_code
_entity_poly.pdbx_strand_id
1 'polypeptide(L)'
;MGGALALDAAWLFAAFLIILILAAVGIAARRFLLERGGGTVECGLRRGPNGPWRLGVASYQREELNWFGALGLTMRPDVVFPRRDLTVVSRRLPTDAEAASLGPGMVVVECRVGEDTGGTIELALGEEALTGLLSWLEAAPPGSHQGVAL
;
A
#
# COMPACT_ATOMS: atom_id res chain seq x y z
N MET A 1 -20.88 -49.24 -6.15
CA MET A 1 -20.50 -48.04 -6.94
C MET A 1 -20.62 -46.72 -6.19
N GLY A 2 -21.51 -46.56 -5.24
CA GLY A 2 -21.64 -45.30 -4.49
C GLY A 2 -20.50 -44.96 -3.54
N GLY A 3 -19.83 -45.96 -2.99
CA GLY A 3 -18.74 -45.74 -2.01
C GLY A 3 -17.45 -45.15 -2.62
N ALA A 4 -17.10 -45.57 -3.83
CA ALA A 4 -15.91 -45.03 -4.50
C ALA A 4 -16.09 -43.55 -4.88
N LEU A 5 -17.24 -43.16 -5.41
CA LEU A 5 -17.57 -41.78 -5.74
C LEU A 5 -17.61 -40.86 -4.50
N ALA A 6 -18.09 -41.38 -3.39
CA ALA A 6 -18.10 -40.63 -2.12
C ALA A 6 -16.68 -40.41 -1.56
N LEU A 7 -15.79 -41.41 -1.68
CA LEU A 7 -14.40 -41.27 -1.30
C LEU A 7 -13.65 -40.30 -2.19
N ASP A 8 -13.84 -40.36 -3.50
CA ASP A 8 -13.22 -39.43 -4.46
C ASP A 8 -13.68 -37.98 -4.21
N ALA A 9 -14.97 -37.77 -3.96
CA ALA A 9 -15.50 -36.45 -3.58
C ALA A 9 -14.92 -35.94 -2.26
N ALA A 10 -14.75 -36.80 -1.27
CA ALA A 10 -14.13 -36.46 0.01
C ALA A 10 -12.65 -36.04 -0.14
N TRP A 11 -11.90 -36.75 -0.97
CA TRP A 11 -10.49 -36.40 -1.27
C TRP A 11 -10.37 -35.08 -2.00
N LEU A 12 -11.22 -34.82 -2.99
CA LEU A 12 -11.26 -33.51 -3.71
C LEU A 12 -11.61 -32.37 -2.77
N PHE A 13 -12.57 -32.57 -1.87
CA PHE A 13 -12.94 -31.57 -0.89
C PHE A 13 -11.82 -31.31 0.12
N ALA A 14 -11.15 -32.35 0.60
CA ALA A 14 -10.01 -32.22 1.48
C ALA A 14 -8.85 -31.48 0.81
N ALA A 15 -8.52 -31.82 -0.43
CA ALA A 15 -7.50 -31.12 -1.22
C ALA A 15 -7.84 -29.63 -1.42
N PHE A 16 -9.10 -29.33 -1.72
CA PHE A 16 -9.56 -27.93 -1.85
C PHE A 16 -9.41 -27.16 -0.54
N LEU A 17 -9.79 -27.74 0.61
CA LEU A 17 -9.60 -27.10 1.91
C LEU A 17 -8.12 -26.86 2.23
N ILE A 18 -7.25 -27.80 1.93
CA ILE A 18 -5.80 -27.64 2.13
C ILE A 18 -5.26 -26.48 1.30
N ILE A 19 -5.67 -26.37 0.04
CA ILE A 19 -5.27 -25.27 -0.85
C ILE A 19 -5.75 -23.92 -0.28
N LEU A 20 -6.98 -23.84 0.21
CA LEU A 20 -7.52 -22.62 0.84
C LEU A 20 -6.71 -22.22 2.09
N ILE A 21 -6.40 -23.21 2.95
CA ILE A 21 -5.60 -22.96 4.16
C ILE A 21 -4.20 -22.49 3.81
N LEU A 22 -3.54 -23.14 2.84
CA LEU A 22 -2.21 -22.72 2.38
C LEU A 22 -2.22 -21.32 1.79
N ALA A 23 -3.24 -20.97 1.00
CA ALA A 23 -3.41 -19.63 0.47
C ALA A 23 -3.60 -18.60 1.59
N ALA A 24 -4.45 -18.90 2.57
CA ALA A 24 -4.69 -18.01 3.72
C ALA A 24 -3.41 -17.81 4.56
N VAL A 25 -2.67 -18.91 4.83
CA VAL A 25 -1.38 -18.86 5.54
C VAL A 25 -0.35 -18.07 4.75
N GLY A 26 -0.30 -18.23 3.44
CA GLY A 26 0.61 -17.47 2.56
C GLY A 26 0.33 -15.96 2.61
N ILE A 27 -0.94 -15.57 2.55
CA ILE A 27 -1.36 -14.18 2.66
C ILE A 27 -1.03 -13.61 4.05
N ALA A 28 -1.31 -14.35 5.11
CA ALA A 28 -1.02 -13.94 6.48
C ALA A 28 0.49 -13.82 6.73
N ALA A 29 1.28 -14.77 6.25
CA ALA A 29 2.74 -14.74 6.36
C ALA A 29 3.33 -13.54 5.59
N ARG A 30 2.82 -13.26 4.38
CA ARG A 30 3.24 -12.09 3.61
C ARG A 30 2.96 -10.79 4.37
N ARG A 31 1.75 -10.65 4.91
CA ARG A 31 1.39 -9.47 5.71
C ARG A 31 2.34 -9.31 6.90
N PHE A 32 2.57 -10.39 7.64
CA PHE A 32 3.46 -10.40 8.81
C PHE A 32 4.93 -10.06 8.47
N LEU A 33 5.44 -10.55 7.33
CA LEU A 33 6.80 -10.23 6.86
C LEU A 33 6.93 -8.76 6.44
N LEU A 34 5.89 -8.20 5.80
CA LEU A 34 5.88 -6.78 5.44
C LEU A 34 5.83 -5.89 6.69
N GLU A 35 5.06 -6.28 7.70
CA GLU A 35 4.96 -5.54 8.97
C GLU A 35 6.27 -5.58 9.77
N ARG A 36 7.06 -6.67 9.68
CA ARG A 36 8.36 -6.79 10.36
C ARG A 36 9.48 -5.93 9.78
N GLY A 37 9.34 -5.44 8.57
CA GLY A 37 10.32 -4.58 7.91
C GLY A 37 10.52 -3.20 8.52
N GLY A 38 9.76 -2.84 9.59
CA GLY A 38 9.82 -1.56 10.28
C GLY A 38 9.29 -0.40 9.43
N GLY A 39 8.30 0.34 9.93
CA GLY A 39 7.76 1.52 9.23
C GLY A 39 6.76 1.22 8.11
N THR A 40 6.06 0.10 8.18
CA THR A 40 4.92 -0.17 7.29
C THR A 40 3.63 0.40 7.88
N VAL A 41 2.85 1.06 7.04
CA VAL A 41 1.58 1.66 7.41
C VAL A 41 0.48 1.28 6.42
N GLU A 42 -0.75 1.15 6.90
CA GLU A 42 -1.89 0.98 6.00
C GLU A 42 -2.04 2.25 5.17
N CYS A 43 -2.13 2.08 3.86
CA CYS A 43 -2.15 3.17 2.91
C CYS A 43 -3.03 2.86 1.71
N GLY A 44 -4.10 3.61 1.54
CA GLY A 44 -4.85 3.65 0.28
C GLY A 44 -4.08 4.48 -0.75
N LEU A 45 -4.08 4.04 -2.00
CA LEU A 45 -3.49 4.75 -3.14
C LEU A 45 -4.55 4.97 -4.21
N ARG A 46 -4.62 6.21 -4.70
CA ARG A 46 -5.41 6.58 -5.88
C ARG A 46 -4.55 7.40 -6.84
N ARG A 47 -4.60 7.05 -8.11
CA ARG A 47 -3.94 7.78 -9.18
C ARG A 47 -4.95 8.68 -9.87
N GLY A 48 -4.73 9.97 -9.73
CA GLY A 48 -5.64 10.99 -10.28
C GLY A 48 -6.96 11.13 -9.50
N PRO A 49 -7.70 12.22 -9.71
CA PRO A 49 -8.87 12.57 -8.89
C PRO A 49 -10.08 11.64 -9.10
N ASN A 50 -10.16 10.96 -10.23
CA ASN A 50 -11.29 10.09 -10.60
C ASN A 50 -10.93 8.60 -10.64
N GLY A 51 -9.72 8.22 -10.23
CA GLY A 51 -9.28 6.83 -10.20
C GLY A 51 -9.91 6.04 -9.03
N PRO A 52 -9.92 4.71 -9.11
CA PRO A 52 -10.36 3.88 -7.99
C PRO A 52 -9.34 3.89 -6.85
N TRP A 53 -9.83 3.81 -5.63
CA TRP A 53 -9.00 3.57 -4.45
C TRP A 53 -8.50 2.13 -4.44
N ARG A 54 -7.21 1.98 -4.26
CA ARG A 54 -6.55 0.69 -4.06
C ARG A 54 -6.02 0.63 -2.64
N LEU A 55 -6.47 -0.35 -1.88
CA LEU A 55 -6.01 -0.56 -0.51
C LEU A 55 -4.68 -1.33 -0.51
N GLY A 56 -3.80 -0.99 0.40
CA GLY A 56 -2.49 -1.60 0.50
C GLY A 56 -1.72 -1.17 1.73
N VAL A 57 -0.43 -1.37 1.66
CA VAL A 57 0.53 -1.05 2.70
C VAL A 57 1.68 -0.26 2.10
N ALA A 58 2.07 0.82 2.73
CA ALA A 58 3.25 1.58 2.37
C ALA A 58 4.38 1.28 3.35
N SER A 59 5.60 1.17 2.84
CA SER A 59 6.82 1.00 3.63
C SER A 59 7.80 2.14 3.32
N TYR A 60 8.22 2.83 4.36
CA TYR A 60 9.22 3.88 4.25
C TYR A 60 10.62 3.25 4.27
N GLN A 61 11.36 3.50 3.22
CA GLN A 61 12.79 3.21 3.17
C GLN A 61 13.58 4.52 3.15
N ARG A 62 14.91 4.44 3.17
CA ARG A 62 15.75 5.65 3.30
C ARG A 62 15.38 6.73 2.29
N GLU A 63 15.25 6.36 1.02
CA GLU A 63 15.05 7.29 -0.10
C GLU A 63 13.79 7.00 -0.91
N GLU A 64 12.99 6.01 -0.52
CA GLU A 64 11.85 5.53 -1.29
C GLU A 64 10.67 5.19 -0.40
N LEU A 65 9.47 5.48 -0.88
CA LEU A 65 8.21 4.98 -0.37
C LEU A 65 7.75 3.83 -1.26
N ASN A 66 7.75 2.63 -0.71
CA ASN A 66 7.32 1.42 -1.41
C ASN A 66 5.86 1.12 -1.07
N TRP A 67 5.03 1.03 -2.07
CA TRP A 67 3.62 0.69 -1.90
C TRP A 67 3.31 -0.70 -2.41
N PHE A 68 2.61 -1.49 -1.59
CA PHE A 68 2.22 -2.88 -1.86
C PHE A 68 0.70 -2.98 -1.83
N GLY A 69 0.09 -3.45 -2.89
CA GLY A 69 -1.35 -3.72 -2.93
C GLY A 69 -1.76 -4.84 -1.96
N ALA A 70 -2.91 -4.70 -1.32
CA ALA A 70 -3.42 -5.66 -0.35
C ALA A 70 -3.62 -7.07 -0.94
N LEU A 71 -4.00 -7.14 -2.20
CA LEU A 71 -4.21 -8.40 -2.93
C LEU A 71 -2.98 -8.88 -3.71
N GLY A 72 -1.86 -8.17 -3.63
CA GLY A 72 -0.63 -8.58 -4.30
C GLY A 72 -0.08 -9.89 -3.73
N LEU A 73 0.32 -10.80 -4.59
CA LEU A 73 0.92 -12.09 -4.21
C LEU A 73 2.45 -12.03 -4.19
N THR A 74 3.04 -10.91 -4.59
CA THR A 74 4.49 -10.73 -4.67
C THR A 74 5.04 -9.94 -3.50
N MET A 75 6.30 -10.18 -3.15
CA MET A 75 7.05 -9.39 -2.17
C MET A 75 7.67 -8.13 -2.79
N ARG A 76 7.42 -7.88 -4.07
CA ARG A 76 7.89 -6.68 -4.76
C ARG A 76 6.86 -5.57 -4.60
N PRO A 77 7.30 -4.31 -4.42
CA PRO A 77 6.38 -3.19 -4.40
C PRO A 77 5.69 -3.04 -5.76
N ASP A 78 4.40 -2.75 -5.74
CA ASP A 78 3.63 -2.45 -6.95
C ASP A 78 3.98 -1.07 -7.50
N VAL A 79 4.33 -0.15 -6.58
CA VAL A 79 4.75 1.22 -6.92
C VAL A 79 5.85 1.66 -5.97
N VAL A 80 6.84 2.36 -6.51
CA VAL A 80 7.94 2.98 -5.76
C VAL A 80 7.93 4.48 -6.03
N PHE A 81 7.93 5.27 -4.98
CA PHE A 81 8.02 6.71 -5.07
C PHE A 81 9.35 7.17 -4.45
N PRO A 82 10.27 7.73 -5.25
CA PRO A 82 11.46 8.35 -4.70
C PRO A 82 11.08 9.53 -3.79
N ARG A 83 11.71 9.61 -2.63
CA ARG A 83 11.43 10.65 -1.62
C ARG A 83 11.54 12.07 -2.18
N ARG A 84 12.59 12.33 -2.96
CA ARG A 84 12.85 13.63 -3.57
C ARG A 84 11.78 14.07 -4.57
N ASP A 85 11.07 13.10 -5.16
CA ASP A 85 10.06 13.35 -6.18
C ASP A 85 8.65 13.46 -5.58
N LEU A 86 8.50 13.25 -4.27
CA LEU A 86 7.22 13.24 -3.58
C LEU A 86 7.02 14.53 -2.79
N THR A 87 6.05 15.34 -3.19
CA THR A 87 5.71 16.61 -2.53
C THR A 87 4.26 16.61 -2.10
N VAL A 88 4.00 16.85 -0.81
CA VAL A 88 2.64 17.00 -0.29
C VAL A 88 2.10 18.35 -0.72
N VAL A 89 0.96 18.34 -1.40
CA VAL A 89 0.26 19.52 -1.91
C VAL A 89 -0.85 19.95 -0.96
N SER A 90 -1.68 19.02 -0.55
CA SER A 90 -2.82 19.28 0.32
C SER A 90 -3.19 18.06 1.15
N ARG A 91 -3.97 18.29 2.19
CA ARG A 91 -4.61 17.24 2.99
C ARG A 91 -6.07 17.57 3.19
N ARG A 92 -6.91 16.56 3.20
CA ARG A 92 -8.36 16.66 3.42
C ARG A 92 -8.93 15.44 4.11
N LEU A 93 -10.11 15.57 4.64
CA LEU A 93 -10.88 14.41 5.08
C LEU A 93 -11.48 13.69 3.87
N PRO A 94 -11.64 12.36 3.94
CA PRO A 94 -12.35 11.62 2.91
C PRO A 94 -13.81 12.06 2.83
N THR A 95 -14.40 12.01 1.65
CA THR A 95 -15.85 12.15 1.47
C THR A 95 -16.56 10.93 2.03
N ASP A 96 -17.88 11.00 2.23
CA ASP A 96 -18.66 9.87 2.74
C ASP A 96 -18.53 8.61 1.86
N ALA A 97 -18.49 8.80 0.54
CA ALA A 97 -18.28 7.72 -0.42
C ALA A 97 -16.87 7.10 -0.31
N GLU A 98 -15.85 7.92 -0.10
CA GLU A 98 -14.47 7.47 0.10
C GLU A 98 -14.29 6.79 1.45
N ALA A 99 -14.91 7.31 2.51
CA ALA A 99 -14.85 6.74 3.85
C ALA A 99 -15.42 5.32 3.90
N ALA A 100 -16.45 5.02 3.11
CA ALA A 100 -17.00 3.68 2.98
C ALA A 100 -15.98 2.67 2.41
N SER A 101 -15.07 3.12 1.56
CA SER A 101 -14.04 2.29 0.94
C SER A 101 -12.73 2.24 1.73
N LEU A 102 -12.37 3.34 2.36
CA LEU A 102 -11.09 3.51 3.05
C LEU A 102 -11.13 3.09 4.53
N GLY A 103 -12.32 3.07 5.13
CA GLY A 103 -12.48 2.86 6.57
C GLY A 103 -12.38 4.14 7.41
N PRO A 104 -12.67 4.04 8.72
CA PRO A 104 -12.70 5.18 9.62
C PRO A 104 -11.28 5.70 9.94
N GLY A 105 -11.20 6.98 10.27
CA GLY A 105 -9.96 7.60 10.77
C GLY A 105 -8.88 7.87 9.73
N MET A 106 -9.21 7.76 8.45
CA MET A 106 -8.28 8.05 7.36
C MET A 106 -8.26 9.55 7.01
N VAL A 107 -7.10 10.02 6.60
CA VAL A 107 -6.88 11.35 6.03
C VAL A 107 -6.35 11.17 4.61
N VAL A 108 -6.90 11.93 3.68
CA VAL A 108 -6.46 11.92 2.29
C VAL A 108 -5.42 13.01 2.08
N VAL A 109 -4.27 12.61 1.57
CA VAL A 109 -3.15 13.50 1.27
C VAL A 109 -2.91 13.50 -0.23
N GLU A 110 -3.00 14.67 -0.83
CA GLU A 110 -2.64 14.86 -2.23
C GLU A 110 -1.14 15.08 -2.35
N CYS A 111 -0.49 14.27 -3.15
CA CYS A 111 0.93 14.35 -3.41
C CYS A 111 1.20 14.54 -4.90
N ARG A 112 2.14 15.40 -5.22
CA ARG A 112 2.72 15.53 -6.57
C ARG A 112 3.93 14.62 -6.66
N VAL A 113 4.04 13.90 -7.77
CA VAL A 113 5.17 13.02 -8.08
C VAL A 113 5.97 13.60 -9.23
N GLY A 114 7.24 13.96 -8.98
CA GLY A 114 8.12 14.58 -9.97
C GLY A 114 7.94 16.11 -10.11
N GLU A 115 8.92 16.77 -10.70
CA GLU A 115 8.95 18.25 -10.77
C GLU A 115 8.10 18.82 -11.91
N ASP A 116 8.14 18.28 -13.13
CA ASP A 116 7.55 18.94 -14.31
C ASP A 116 6.43 18.19 -15.04
N THR A 117 6.37 16.88 -14.94
CA THR A 117 5.37 16.04 -15.65
C THR A 117 4.76 14.97 -14.77
N GLY A 118 5.10 15.00 -13.50
CA GLY A 118 4.61 14.06 -12.51
C GLY A 118 3.12 14.23 -12.26
N GLY A 119 2.41 13.12 -12.33
CA GLY A 119 0.99 13.08 -12.00
C GLY A 119 0.76 13.38 -10.52
N THR A 120 -0.46 13.73 -10.22
CA THR A 120 -0.93 13.82 -8.84
C THR A 120 -1.44 12.46 -8.39
N ILE A 121 -1.05 12.05 -7.18
CA ILE A 121 -1.56 10.88 -6.50
C ILE A 121 -2.23 11.29 -5.20
N GLU A 122 -3.13 10.48 -4.70
CA GLU A 122 -3.69 10.65 -3.37
C GLU A 122 -3.38 9.42 -2.53
N LEU A 123 -2.94 9.66 -1.32
CA LEU A 123 -2.65 8.65 -0.31
C LEU A 123 -3.67 8.79 0.83
N ALA A 124 -4.29 7.69 1.23
CA ALA A 124 -5.15 7.66 2.39
C ALA A 124 -4.42 6.96 3.54
N LEU A 125 -4.22 7.67 4.64
CA LEU A 125 -3.40 7.26 5.78
C LEU A 125 -4.13 7.58 7.08
N GLY A 126 -3.91 6.79 8.13
CA GLY A 126 -4.27 7.21 9.49
C GLY A 126 -3.41 8.39 9.97
N GLU A 127 -3.87 9.12 10.98
CA GLU A 127 -3.17 10.33 11.46
C GLU A 127 -1.74 10.05 11.95
N GLU A 128 -1.50 8.93 12.62
CA GLU A 128 -0.14 8.53 13.04
C GLU A 128 0.76 8.24 11.86
N ALA A 129 0.23 7.53 10.85
CA ALA A 129 0.93 7.24 9.62
C ALA A 129 1.24 8.49 8.81
N LEU A 130 0.34 9.46 8.80
CA LEU A 130 0.54 10.77 8.17
C LEU A 130 1.68 11.54 8.85
N THR A 131 1.71 11.55 10.19
CA THR A 131 2.80 12.17 10.94
C THR A 131 4.14 11.52 10.59
N GLY A 132 4.16 10.19 10.49
CA GLY A 132 5.34 9.43 10.05
C GLY A 132 5.78 9.79 8.63
N LEU A 133 4.84 9.92 7.69
CA LEU A 133 5.12 10.33 6.31
C LEU A 133 5.76 11.72 6.25
N LEU A 134 5.17 12.70 6.95
CA LEU A 134 5.68 14.07 6.96
C LEU A 134 7.08 14.13 7.57
N SER A 135 7.30 13.46 8.70
CA SER A 135 8.61 13.39 9.35
C SER A 135 9.65 12.72 8.44
N TRP A 136 9.27 11.67 7.72
CA TRP A 136 10.15 11.02 6.77
C TRP A 136 10.50 11.91 5.58
N LEU A 137 9.54 12.68 5.05
CA LEU A 137 9.79 13.64 3.97
C LEU A 137 10.74 14.78 4.41
N GLU A 138 10.57 15.27 5.65
CA GLU A 138 11.40 16.34 6.21
C GLU A 138 12.82 15.88 6.59
N ALA A 139 13.00 14.62 6.95
CA ALA A 139 14.29 14.04 7.32
C ALA A 139 15.25 13.82 6.15
N ALA A 140 15.01 14.44 4.99
CA ALA A 140 15.93 14.37 3.84
C ALA A 140 17.30 14.94 4.23
N PRO A 141 18.42 14.26 3.88
CA PRO A 141 19.74 14.77 4.18
C PRO A 141 19.95 16.13 3.51
N PRO A 142 20.61 17.08 4.20
CA PRO A 142 20.92 18.38 3.62
C PRO A 142 21.87 18.18 2.41
N GLY A 143 21.37 18.50 1.23
CA GLY A 143 22.13 18.35 -0.02
C GLY A 143 21.34 17.80 -1.22
N SER A 144 20.13 17.30 -1.01
CA SER A 144 19.29 16.79 -2.10
C SER A 144 18.68 17.89 -3.02
N HIS A 145 18.86 19.15 -2.67
CA HIS A 145 18.39 20.30 -3.45
C HIS A 145 19.50 21.06 -4.17
N GLN A 146 20.73 20.54 -4.23
CA GLN A 146 21.82 21.17 -4.98
C GLN A 146 21.97 20.55 -6.37
N GLY A 147 21.04 20.86 -7.23
CA GLY A 147 21.08 20.64 -8.66
C GLY A 147 20.74 21.92 -9.42
N VAL A 148 21.14 23.09 -8.91
CA VAL A 148 21.13 24.33 -9.69
C VAL A 148 22.44 25.03 -9.40
N ALA A 149 23.39 24.89 -10.28
CA ALA A 149 24.37 25.94 -10.49
C ALA A 149 25.14 25.72 -11.79
N LEU A 150 24.98 26.69 -12.67
CA LEU A 150 25.88 27.15 -13.72
C LEU A 150 25.84 26.38 -15.02
#